data_f0b0f2ec92cce060d82b1b3c77634d66
#
_entry.id   f0b0f2ec92cce060d82b1b3c77634d66
#
_cell.length_a   1.000
_cell.length_b   1.000
_cell.length_c   1.000
_cell.angle_alpha   90.00
_cell.angle_beta   90.00
_cell.angle_gamma   90.00
#
_symmetry.space_group_name_H-M   'P 1'
#
loop_
_entity.id
_entity.type
_entity.pdbx_description
1 polymer ?
#
loop_
_entity_poly.entity_id
_entity_poly.type
_entity_poly.pdbx_seq_one_letter_code
_entity_poly.pdbx_strand_id
1 'polypeptide(L)'
;MSTTPVTKDPSHDKAPRTPPRNIFEDPAIAVAAQNDPFARWVVKNWRSLVAVLLAVAAVMLGYDRFTTVALEKRSSATATLNSVQESYHQLLTKEESLVTLRADEAAQTDAAERAKITEKIQATSREIDQLKDKVTLMVESLDSSAPFGTLKELYQGLLAARLKNYDKTQSVLAATQWEAVGKPESSERFMAELLAFGLARSLIDSDAHREFARGQLVIIAERGSFAAVPAATTLTMIAVSDAEKTQAQELVTKLRAKYPSQQRFLSNLEDSES
;
A
#
# COMPACT_ATOMS: atom_id res chain seq x y z
N MET A 1 -56.63 -9.50 52.61
CA MET A 1 -56.11 -10.87 52.73
C MET A 1 -56.91 -11.74 51.79
N SER A 2 -56.40 -12.09 50.63
CA SER A 2 -57.02 -13.00 49.68
C SER A 2 -55.91 -13.76 48.99
N THR A 3 -55.77 -15.00 49.38
CA THR A 3 -54.84 -15.98 48.85
C THR A 3 -55.49 -16.66 47.66
N THR A 4 -54.91 -16.50 46.47
CA THR A 4 -55.26 -17.23 45.26
C THR A 4 -54.38 -18.51 45.17
N PRO A 5 -54.95 -19.69 44.85
CA PRO A 5 -54.21 -20.94 44.75
C PRO A 5 -53.52 -21.05 43.41
N VAL A 6 -52.26 -21.51 43.43
CA VAL A 6 -51.42 -21.85 42.29
C VAL A 6 -51.97 -23.20 41.70
N THR A 7 -52.43 -23.10 40.46
CA THR A 7 -52.80 -24.29 39.65
C THR A 7 -51.52 -24.93 39.10
N LYS A 8 -51.31 -26.20 39.43
CA LYS A 8 -50.28 -27.07 38.87
C LYS A 8 -50.61 -27.36 37.41
N ASP A 9 -49.68 -27.08 36.52
CA ASP A 9 -49.71 -27.41 35.11
C ASP A 9 -49.51 -28.95 34.91
N PRO A 10 -50.31 -29.60 34.06
CA PRO A 10 -50.17 -31.02 33.83
C PRO A 10 -48.94 -31.32 32.96
N SER A 11 -48.24 -32.37 33.36
CA SER A 11 -47.12 -33.02 32.71
C SER A 11 -47.25 -33.08 31.19
N HIS A 12 -46.33 -32.44 30.47
CA HIS A 12 -46.07 -32.72 29.06
C HIS A 12 -45.60 -34.19 28.92
N ASP A 13 -46.50 -35.02 28.52
CA ASP A 13 -46.20 -36.35 27.98
C ASP A 13 -45.29 -36.20 26.77
N LYS A 14 -44.01 -36.54 26.94
CA LYS A 14 -43.06 -36.63 25.84
C LYS A 14 -43.47 -37.81 24.97
N ALA A 15 -44.16 -37.53 23.87
CA ALA A 15 -44.38 -38.52 22.82
C ALA A 15 -43.03 -39.21 22.48
N PRO A 16 -43.02 -40.53 22.33
CA PRO A 16 -41.81 -41.29 22.01
C PRO A 16 -41.24 -40.75 20.71
N ARG A 17 -39.98 -40.22 20.77
CA ARG A 17 -39.26 -39.80 19.58
C ARG A 17 -39.03 -41.01 18.70
N THR A 18 -39.82 -41.19 17.65
CA THR A 18 -39.53 -42.15 16.59
C THR A 18 -38.12 -41.89 16.08
N PRO A 19 -37.23 -42.88 16.01
CA PRO A 19 -35.90 -42.70 15.46
C PRO A 19 -36.02 -42.17 14.04
N PRO A 20 -35.12 -41.30 13.61
CA PRO A 20 -35.15 -40.72 12.27
C PRO A 20 -35.15 -41.84 11.24
N ARG A 21 -36.28 -41.97 10.51
CA ARG A 21 -36.47 -43.00 9.49
C ARG A 21 -35.44 -42.70 8.39
N ASN A 22 -34.60 -43.69 8.10
CA ASN A 22 -33.63 -43.58 7.03
C ASN A 22 -34.40 -43.40 5.72
N ILE A 23 -34.29 -42.25 5.09
CA ILE A 23 -35.02 -41.86 3.86
C ILE A 23 -34.85 -42.92 2.75
N PHE A 24 -33.74 -43.63 2.76
CA PHE A 24 -33.43 -44.70 1.79
C PHE A 24 -34.12 -46.07 2.10
N GLU A 25 -34.79 -46.18 3.22
CA GLU A 25 -35.61 -47.35 3.56
C GLU A 25 -37.09 -47.17 3.17
N ASP A 26 -37.43 -46.03 2.54
CA ASP A 26 -38.78 -45.79 2.02
C ASP A 26 -39.06 -46.73 0.83
N PRO A 27 -40.13 -47.52 0.89
CA PRO A 27 -40.48 -48.48 -0.16
C PRO A 27 -40.67 -47.83 -1.54
N ALA A 28 -41.03 -46.54 -1.61
CA ALA A 28 -41.14 -45.80 -2.86
C ALA A 28 -39.77 -45.62 -3.53
N ILE A 29 -38.72 -45.33 -2.75
CA ILE A 29 -37.36 -45.19 -3.22
C ILE A 29 -36.78 -46.55 -3.66
N ALA A 30 -37.13 -47.62 -2.90
CA ALA A 30 -36.70 -48.98 -3.26
C ALA A 30 -37.31 -49.46 -4.58
N VAL A 31 -38.58 -49.12 -4.88
CA VAL A 31 -39.23 -49.43 -6.16
C VAL A 31 -38.66 -48.60 -7.31
N ALA A 32 -38.39 -47.31 -7.11
CA ALA A 32 -37.76 -46.46 -8.09
C ALA A 32 -36.33 -46.93 -8.44
N ALA A 33 -35.57 -47.37 -7.43
CA ALA A 33 -34.24 -47.92 -7.62
C ALA A 33 -34.24 -49.32 -8.33
N GLN A 34 -35.31 -50.02 -8.39
CA GLN A 34 -35.40 -51.28 -9.14
C GLN A 34 -35.46 -51.08 -10.66
N ASN A 35 -36.02 -49.98 -11.11
CA ASN A 35 -36.25 -49.69 -12.53
C ASN A 35 -35.19 -48.76 -13.17
N ASP A 36 -34.39 -48.03 -12.36
CA ASP A 36 -33.38 -47.13 -12.85
C ASP A 36 -31.96 -47.57 -12.37
N PRO A 37 -31.05 -47.90 -13.29
CA PRO A 37 -29.65 -48.24 -12.97
C PRO A 37 -28.92 -47.15 -12.21
N PHE A 38 -29.22 -45.87 -12.50
CA PHE A 38 -28.61 -44.71 -11.82
C PHE A 38 -29.10 -44.64 -10.36
N ALA A 39 -30.39 -44.80 -10.13
CA ALA A 39 -30.95 -44.80 -8.77
C ALA A 39 -30.36 -45.93 -7.92
N ARG A 40 -30.16 -47.15 -8.48
CA ARG A 40 -29.47 -48.25 -7.80
C ARG A 40 -28.04 -47.90 -7.42
N TRP A 41 -27.29 -47.24 -8.34
CA TRP A 41 -25.92 -46.86 -8.09
C TRP A 41 -25.85 -45.80 -6.98
N VAL A 42 -26.73 -44.80 -6.99
CA VAL A 42 -26.85 -43.77 -5.94
C VAL A 42 -27.15 -44.37 -4.58
N VAL A 43 -28.18 -45.26 -4.49
CA VAL A 43 -28.53 -45.91 -3.24
C VAL A 43 -27.41 -46.83 -2.71
N LYS A 44 -26.70 -47.52 -3.59
CA LYS A 44 -25.55 -48.35 -3.22
C LYS A 44 -24.36 -47.53 -2.72
N ASN A 45 -24.14 -46.35 -3.31
CA ASN A 45 -22.93 -45.52 -3.07
C ASN A 45 -23.24 -44.24 -2.28
N TRP A 46 -24.45 -44.09 -1.71
CA TRP A 46 -24.88 -42.85 -1.09
C TRP A 46 -23.93 -42.31 -0.01
N ARG A 47 -23.31 -43.23 0.79
CA ARG A 47 -22.32 -42.86 1.81
C ARG A 47 -21.08 -42.24 1.19
N SER A 48 -20.60 -42.78 0.09
CA SER A 48 -19.47 -42.23 -0.64
C SER A 48 -19.82 -40.88 -1.30
N LEU A 49 -21.04 -40.75 -1.84
CA LEU A 49 -21.53 -39.50 -2.41
C LEU A 49 -21.64 -38.40 -1.36
N VAL A 50 -22.18 -38.73 -0.19
CA VAL A 50 -22.26 -37.78 0.94
C VAL A 50 -20.86 -37.41 1.42
N ALA A 51 -19.94 -38.37 1.52
CA ALA A 51 -18.56 -38.09 1.89
C ALA A 51 -17.86 -37.17 0.88
N VAL A 52 -18.05 -37.37 -0.44
CA VAL A 52 -17.53 -36.50 -1.49
C VAL A 52 -18.17 -35.12 -1.42
N LEU A 53 -19.48 -35.00 -1.25
CA LEU A 53 -20.17 -33.72 -1.09
C LEU A 53 -19.67 -32.94 0.13
N LEU A 54 -19.49 -33.63 1.27
CA LEU A 54 -18.92 -33.00 2.47
C LEU A 54 -17.46 -32.54 2.25
N ALA A 55 -16.66 -33.36 1.56
CA ALA A 55 -15.30 -32.98 1.22
C ALA A 55 -15.27 -31.76 0.31
N VAL A 56 -16.10 -31.69 -0.73
CA VAL A 56 -16.23 -30.54 -1.62
C VAL A 56 -16.70 -29.29 -0.86
N ALA A 57 -17.72 -29.45 0.02
CA ALA A 57 -18.20 -28.35 0.85
C ALA A 57 -17.11 -27.85 1.81
N ALA A 58 -16.32 -28.74 2.42
CA ALA A 58 -15.21 -28.37 3.29
C ALA A 58 -14.10 -27.61 2.52
N VAL A 59 -13.78 -28.06 1.31
CA VAL A 59 -12.82 -27.36 0.43
C VAL A 59 -13.34 -25.98 0.03
N MET A 60 -14.61 -25.86 -0.36
CA MET A 60 -15.21 -24.58 -0.71
C MET A 60 -15.23 -23.60 0.48
N LEU A 61 -15.65 -24.08 1.65
CA LEU A 61 -15.65 -23.25 2.87
C LEU A 61 -14.23 -22.86 3.28
N GLY A 62 -13.28 -23.77 3.16
CA GLY A 62 -11.86 -23.49 3.41
C GLY A 62 -11.30 -22.46 2.45
N TYR A 63 -11.61 -22.57 1.16
CA TYR A 63 -11.19 -21.63 0.13
C TYR A 63 -11.83 -20.26 0.34
N ASP A 64 -13.12 -20.19 0.63
CA ASP A 64 -13.83 -18.93 0.91
C ASP A 64 -13.25 -18.23 2.15
N ARG A 65 -13.02 -18.97 3.23
CA ARG A 65 -12.35 -18.43 4.43
C ARG A 65 -10.95 -17.93 4.14
N PHE A 66 -10.16 -18.68 3.35
CA PHE A 66 -8.80 -18.28 2.98
C PHE A 66 -8.79 -17.00 2.14
N THR A 67 -9.69 -16.91 1.15
CA THR A 67 -9.80 -15.71 0.29
C THR A 67 -10.30 -14.51 1.07
N THR A 68 -11.28 -14.68 1.95
CA THR A 68 -11.81 -13.59 2.79
C THR A 68 -10.75 -13.05 3.73
N VAL A 69 -10.01 -13.91 4.44
CA VAL A 69 -8.91 -13.48 5.33
C VAL A 69 -7.79 -12.80 4.54
N ALA A 70 -7.46 -13.30 3.33
CA ALA A 70 -6.46 -12.66 2.48
C ALA A 70 -6.92 -11.27 1.99
N LEU A 71 -8.19 -11.11 1.64
CA LEU A 71 -8.77 -9.82 1.25
C LEU A 71 -8.84 -8.85 2.43
N GLU A 72 -9.25 -9.30 3.61
CA GLU A 72 -9.27 -8.47 4.83
C GLU A 72 -7.86 -7.98 5.19
N LYS A 73 -6.85 -8.84 5.14
CA LYS A 73 -5.45 -8.46 5.38
C LYS A 73 -4.97 -7.41 4.37
N ARG A 74 -5.27 -7.59 3.07
CA ARG A 74 -4.92 -6.63 2.03
C ARG A 74 -5.65 -5.30 2.23
N SER A 75 -6.93 -5.33 2.55
CA SER A 75 -7.73 -4.13 2.82
C SER A 75 -7.20 -3.36 4.03
N SER A 76 -6.87 -4.06 5.12
CA SER A 76 -6.27 -3.46 6.31
C SER A 76 -4.88 -2.85 6.01
N ALA A 77 -4.03 -3.58 5.29
CA ALA A 77 -2.70 -3.09 4.91
C ALA A 77 -2.80 -1.87 3.98
N THR A 78 -3.75 -1.86 3.04
CA THR A 78 -4.01 -0.71 2.16
C THR A 78 -4.51 0.49 2.96
N ALA A 79 -5.41 0.29 3.92
CA ALA A 79 -5.89 1.36 4.79
C ALA A 79 -4.76 1.97 5.62
N THR A 80 -3.88 1.13 6.18
CA THR A 80 -2.69 1.59 6.90
C THR A 80 -1.74 2.37 5.98
N LEU A 81 -1.50 1.88 4.76
CA LEU A 81 -0.67 2.58 3.77
C LEU A 81 -1.23 3.95 3.41
N ASN A 82 -2.53 4.05 3.18
CA ASN A 82 -3.20 5.34 2.91
C ASN A 82 -3.03 6.31 4.09
N SER A 83 -3.15 5.81 5.32
CA SER A 83 -2.93 6.63 6.52
C SER A 83 -1.48 7.09 6.66
N VAL A 84 -0.50 6.23 6.31
CA VAL A 84 0.92 6.61 6.22
C VAL A 84 1.12 7.72 5.19
N GLN A 85 0.56 7.54 3.99
CA GLN A 85 0.66 8.51 2.90
C GLN A 85 0.07 9.88 3.30
N GLU A 86 -1.10 9.89 3.90
CA GLU A 86 -1.76 11.11 4.37
C GLU A 86 -0.93 11.81 5.46
N SER A 87 -0.47 11.07 6.47
CA SER A 87 0.36 11.62 7.54
C SER A 87 1.71 12.12 7.04
N TYR A 88 2.30 11.43 6.06
CA TYR A 88 3.53 11.88 5.40
C TYR A 88 3.30 13.17 4.59
N HIS A 89 2.18 13.27 3.88
CA HIS A 89 1.82 14.52 3.17
C HIS A 89 1.61 15.68 4.13
N GLN A 90 0.94 15.46 5.28
CA GLN A 90 0.80 16.47 6.33
C GLN A 90 2.17 16.93 6.85
N LEU A 91 3.12 15.99 7.03
CA LEU A 91 4.49 16.31 7.43
C LEU A 91 5.16 17.25 6.41
N LEU A 92 5.08 16.94 5.11
CA LEU A 92 5.64 17.78 4.05
C LEU A 92 5.05 19.20 4.06
N THR A 93 3.73 19.30 4.16
CA THR A 93 3.03 20.61 4.20
C THR A 93 3.46 21.43 5.42
N LYS A 94 3.67 20.80 6.57
CA LYS A 94 4.14 21.49 7.78
C LYS A 94 5.61 21.94 7.64
N GLU A 95 6.47 21.11 7.04
CA GLU A 95 7.86 21.50 6.75
C GLU A 95 7.93 22.68 5.80
N GLU A 96 7.10 22.73 4.75
CA GLU A 96 6.99 23.86 3.83
C GLU A 96 6.50 25.12 4.55
N SER A 97 5.47 25.01 5.39
CA SER A 97 4.99 26.10 6.23
C SER A 97 6.08 26.65 7.16
N LEU A 98 6.92 25.76 7.72
CA LEU A 98 8.05 26.18 8.56
C LEU A 98 9.09 26.98 7.79
N VAL A 99 9.38 26.59 6.52
CA VAL A 99 10.29 27.37 5.65
C VAL A 99 9.74 28.77 5.39
N THR A 100 8.45 28.86 5.08
CA THR A 100 7.76 30.16 4.87
C THR A 100 7.82 31.02 6.13
N LEU A 101 7.49 30.47 7.31
CA LEU A 101 7.54 31.21 8.57
C LEU A 101 8.95 31.72 8.90
N ARG A 102 9.99 30.97 8.58
CA ARG A 102 11.39 31.41 8.76
C ARG A 102 11.76 32.56 7.82
N ALA A 103 11.27 32.52 6.57
CA ALA A 103 11.44 33.59 5.63
C ALA A 103 10.74 34.87 6.11
N ASP A 104 9.51 34.76 6.62
CA ASP A 104 8.74 35.86 7.18
C ASP A 104 9.42 36.44 8.43
N GLU A 105 9.96 35.60 9.31
CA GLU A 105 10.73 36.04 10.50
C GLU A 105 11.96 36.88 10.10
N ALA A 106 12.68 36.40 9.05
CA ALA A 106 13.88 37.12 8.57
C ALA A 106 13.54 38.46 7.92
N ALA A 107 12.38 38.59 7.27
CA ALA A 107 11.89 39.81 6.65
C ALA A 107 11.26 40.80 7.63
N GLN A 108 10.83 40.35 8.82
CA GLN A 108 10.09 41.17 9.78
C GLN A 108 11.04 42.11 10.58
N THR A 109 10.74 43.39 10.54
CA THR A 109 11.50 44.45 11.25
C THR A 109 10.90 44.84 12.59
N ASP A 110 9.58 44.62 12.79
CA ASP A 110 8.90 44.88 14.05
C ASP A 110 9.18 43.75 15.06
N ALA A 111 9.75 44.12 16.21
CA ALA A 111 10.14 43.17 17.26
C ALA A 111 8.97 42.39 17.87
N ALA A 112 7.78 43.03 18.03
CA ALA A 112 6.63 42.39 18.58
C ALA A 112 6.01 41.37 17.62
N GLU A 113 5.92 41.71 16.34
CA GLU A 113 5.44 40.77 15.30
C GLU A 113 6.45 39.63 15.06
N ARG A 114 7.76 39.95 15.09
CA ARG A 114 8.80 38.92 15.02
C ARG A 114 8.72 37.91 16.16
N ALA A 115 8.44 38.35 17.39
CA ALA A 115 8.27 37.45 18.52
C ALA A 115 7.08 36.49 18.32
N LYS A 116 5.96 36.95 17.75
CA LYS A 116 4.79 36.11 17.42
C LYS A 116 5.14 35.07 16.33
N ILE A 117 5.94 35.44 15.33
CA ILE A 117 6.38 34.52 14.30
C ILE A 117 7.32 33.46 14.90
N THR A 118 8.24 33.86 15.77
CA THR A 118 9.13 32.92 16.48
C THR A 118 8.33 31.90 17.30
N GLU A 119 7.25 32.32 17.99
CA GLU A 119 6.38 31.41 18.71
C GLU A 119 5.68 30.40 17.75
N LYS A 120 5.17 30.86 16.61
CA LYS A 120 4.58 30.00 15.59
C LYS A 120 5.60 29.00 15.03
N ILE A 121 6.85 29.41 14.80
CA ILE A 121 7.94 28.53 14.36
C ILE A 121 8.17 27.42 15.37
N GLN A 122 8.23 27.76 16.67
CA GLN A 122 8.42 26.76 17.72
C GLN A 122 7.23 25.78 17.80
N ALA A 123 6.00 26.27 17.70
CA ALA A 123 4.80 25.41 17.68
C ALA A 123 4.81 24.47 16.48
N THR A 124 5.06 25.02 15.27
CA THR A 124 5.13 24.22 14.03
C THR A 124 6.26 23.18 14.08
N SER A 125 7.42 23.54 14.64
CA SER A 125 8.53 22.57 14.82
C SER A 125 8.12 21.39 15.71
N ARG A 126 7.42 21.64 16.82
CA ARG A 126 6.92 20.57 17.71
C ARG A 126 5.89 19.67 16.99
N GLU A 127 4.98 20.26 16.20
CA GLU A 127 4.04 19.49 15.39
C GLU A 127 4.75 18.61 14.36
N ILE A 128 5.81 19.11 13.72
CA ILE A 128 6.64 18.36 12.78
C ILE A 128 7.28 17.14 13.49
N ASP A 129 7.85 17.33 14.68
CA ASP A 129 8.47 16.24 15.43
C ASP A 129 7.43 15.18 15.81
N GLN A 130 6.25 15.59 16.29
CA GLN A 130 5.14 14.67 16.58
C GLN A 130 4.66 13.91 15.33
N LEU A 131 4.59 14.59 14.17
CA LEU A 131 4.22 13.95 12.91
C LEU A 131 5.30 12.95 12.45
N LYS A 132 6.59 13.25 12.62
CA LYS A 132 7.69 12.32 12.32
C LYS A 132 7.58 11.05 13.15
N ASP A 133 7.34 11.17 14.46
CA ASP A 133 7.17 10.04 15.36
C ASP A 133 5.93 9.22 14.96
N LYS A 134 4.81 9.89 14.68
CA LYS A 134 3.57 9.24 14.24
C LYS A 134 3.79 8.47 12.93
N VAL A 135 4.37 9.10 11.91
CA VAL A 135 4.64 8.44 10.62
C VAL A 135 5.58 7.25 10.82
N THR A 136 6.61 7.38 11.66
CA THR A 136 7.55 6.29 11.97
C THR A 136 6.80 5.08 12.53
N LEU A 137 5.98 5.27 13.56
CA LEU A 137 5.18 4.19 14.16
C LEU A 137 4.21 3.54 13.16
N MET A 138 3.56 4.36 12.32
CA MET A 138 2.66 3.86 11.30
C MET A 138 3.40 3.06 10.21
N VAL A 139 4.58 3.51 9.78
CA VAL A 139 5.42 2.78 8.83
C VAL A 139 5.90 1.45 9.44
N GLU A 140 6.28 1.42 10.72
CA GLU A 140 6.64 0.20 11.41
C GLU A 140 5.50 -0.81 11.50
N SER A 141 4.26 -0.33 11.59
CA SER A 141 3.05 -1.18 11.62
C SER A 141 2.64 -1.74 10.26
N LEU A 142 3.21 -1.27 9.15
CA LEU A 142 2.94 -1.82 7.83
C LEU A 142 3.32 -3.30 7.76
N ASP A 143 2.49 -4.08 7.05
CA ASP A 143 2.75 -5.49 6.78
C ASP A 143 4.07 -5.64 6.02
N SER A 144 4.88 -6.63 6.43
CA SER A 144 6.15 -6.95 5.76
C SER A 144 6.00 -7.89 4.57
N SER A 145 4.78 -8.37 4.29
CA SER A 145 4.51 -9.17 3.10
C SER A 145 4.49 -8.33 1.82
N ALA A 146 4.87 -8.93 0.69
CA ALA A 146 4.79 -8.25 -0.60
C ALA A 146 3.33 -7.86 -0.96
N PRO A 147 3.07 -6.68 -1.55
CA PRO A 147 4.03 -5.64 -1.94
C PRO A 147 4.36 -4.63 -0.83
N PHE A 148 3.71 -4.72 0.33
CA PHE A 148 3.78 -3.72 1.40
C PHE A 148 5.15 -3.65 2.06
N GLY A 149 5.89 -4.77 2.15
CA GLY A 149 7.23 -4.81 2.71
C GLY A 149 8.19 -3.85 2.00
N THR A 150 8.20 -3.87 0.66
CA THR A 150 9.02 -2.96 -0.14
C THR A 150 8.61 -1.50 0.04
N LEU A 151 7.31 -1.22 0.10
CA LEU A 151 6.81 0.14 0.36
C LEU A 151 7.21 0.61 1.75
N LYS A 152 7.14 -0.27 2.76
CA LYS A 152 7.62 0.00 4.12
C LYS A 152 9.09 0.42 4.14
N GLU A 153 9.95 -0.36 3.48
CA GLU A 153 11.39 -0.04 3.37
C GLU A 153 11.62 1.32 2.71
N LEU A 154 10.95 1.59 1.60
CA LEU A 154 11.05 2.88 0.91
C LEU A 154 10.60 4.05 1.79
N TYR A 155 9.51 3.92 2.53
CA TYR A 155 9.09 4.96 3.49
C TYR A 155 10.11 5.13 4.63
N GLN A 156 10.69 4.06 5.13
CA GLN A 156 11.77 4.14 6.12
C GLN A 156 13.00 4.89 5.57
N GLY A 157 13.32 4.66 4.30
CA GLY A 157 14.37 5.40 3.59
C GLY A 157 14.06 6.89 3.49
N LEU A 158 12.82 7.27 3.15
CA LEU A 158 12.40 8.68 3.09
C LEU A 158 12.45 9.35 4.47
N LEU A 159 12.05 8.67 5.53
CA LEU A 159 12.19 9.20 6.89
C LEU A 159 13.66 9.39 7.26
N ALA A 160 14.53 8.42 6.89
CA ALA A 160 15.97 8.56 7.08
C ALA A 160 16.54 9.79 6.33
N ALA A 161 16.10 10.02 5.09
CA ALA A 161 16.48 11.21 4.30
C ALA A 161 16.07 12.51 5.00
N ARG A 162 14.86 12.55 5.59
CA ARG A 162 14.39 13.71 6.38
C ARG A 162 15.21 13.98 7.63
N LEU A 163 15.81 12.93 8.19
CA LEU A 163 16.76 13.02 9.30
C LEU A 163 18.19 13.25 8.84
N LYS A 164 18.43 13.47 7.54
CA LYS A 164 19.74 13.63 6.90
C LYS A 164 20.67 12.41 7.10
N ASN A 165 20.08 11.24 7.34
CA ASN A 165 20.82 9.97 7.39
C ASN A 165 20.93 9.39 5.96
N TYR A 166 21.80 10.01 5.17
CA TYR A 166 21.95 9.69 3.75
C TYR A 166 22.53 8.29 3.50
N ASP A 167 23.38 7.79 4.39
CA ASP A 167 23.92 6.41 4.31
C ASP A 167 22.80 5.38 4.40
N LYS A 168 21.87 5.54 5.33
CA LYS A 168 20.70 4.68 5.46
C LYS A 168 19.77 4.84 4.25
N THR A 169 19.56 6.04 3.78
CA THR A 169 18.75 6.32 2.58
C THR A 169 19.33 5.62 1.35
N GLN A 170 20.63 5.72 1.14
CA GLN A 170 21.33 5.03 0.06
C GLN A 170 21.22 3.53 0.18
N SER A 171 21.46 2.96 1.37
CA SER A 171 21.39 1.52 1.58
C SER A 171 20.00 0.95 1.31
N VAL A 172 18.95 1.65 1.73
CA VAL A 172 17.57 1.28 1.42
C VAL A 172 17.31 1.29 -0.08
N LEU A 173 17.66 2.38 -0.78
CA LEU A 173 17.43 2.50 -2.21
C LEU A 173 18.22 1.46 -3.02
N ALA A 174 19.45 1.15 -2.60
CA ALA A 174 20.28 0.13 -3.23
C ALA A 174 19.74 -1.29 -3.04
N ALA A 175 19.16 -1.59 -1.87
CA ALA A 175 18.60 -2.91 -1.56
C ALA A 175 17.20 -3.12 -2.15
N THR A 176 16.46 -2.07 -2.40
CA THR A 176 15.05 -2.15 -2.78
C THR A 176 14.88 -2.43 -4.27
N GLN A 177 14.18 -3.52 -4.59
CA GLN A 177 13.76 -3.85 -5.96
C GLN A 177 12.39 -3.22 -6.26
N TRP A 178 12.33 -1.88 -6.34
CA TRP A 178 11.08 -1.16 -6.60
C TRP A 178 10.44 -1.60 -7.93
N GLU A 179 11.22 -2.06 -8.89
CA GLU A 179 10.76 -2.57 -10.18
C GLU A 179 9.97 -3.89 -10.07
N ALA A 180 10.14 -4.64 -8.99
CA ALA A 180 9.44 -5.89 -8.76
C ALA A 180 8.12 -5.72 -7.99
N VAL A 181 7.77 -4.50 -7.57
CA VAL A 181 6.55 -4.22 -6.82
C VAL A 181 5.34 -4.21 -7.74
N GLY A 182 4.42 -5.15 -7.54
CA GLY A 182 3.15 -5.22 -8.26
C GLY A 182 3.29 -5.40 -9.78
N LYS A 183 2.21 -5.16 -10.50
CA LYS A 183 2.22 -5.10 -11.97
C LYS A 183 2.66 -3.71 -12.45
N PRO A 184 3.20 -3.57 -13.66
CA PRO A 184 3.71 -2.28 -14.18
C PRO A 184 2.72 -1.11 -14.09
N GLU A 185 1.41 -1.36 -14.18
CA GLU A 185 0.36 -0.33 -14.14
C GLU A 185 -0.40 -0.30 -12.80
N SER A 186 0.05 -1.03 -11.79
CA SER A 186 -0.62 -1.06 -10.49
C SER A 186 -0.31 0.18 -9.65
N SER A 187 -1.20 0.49 -8.71
CA SER A 187 -1.02 1.58 -7.74
C SER A 187 0.19 1.34 -6.84
N GLU A 188 0.48 0.08 -6.52
CA GLU A 188 1.64 -0.30 -5.71
C GLU A 188 2.94 -0.01 -6.46
N ARG A 189 2.99 -0.31 -7.77
CA ARG A 189 4.13 0.01 -8.64
C ARG A 189 4.32 1.51 -8.76
N PHE A 190 3.24 2.26 -9.00
CA PHE A 190 3.25 3.72 -9.03
C PHE A 190 3.87 4.29 -7.74
N MET A 191 3.39 3.81 -6.60
CA MET A 191 3.88 4.27 -5.30
C MET A 191 5.35 3.94 -5.09
N ALA A 192 5.78 2.70 -5.37
CA ALA A 192 7.17 2.28 -5.21
C ALA A 192 8.12 3.12 -6.08
N GLU A 193 7.73 3.41 -7.32
CA GLU A 193 8.50 4.23 -8.25
C GLU A 193 8.63 5.68 -7.77
N LEU A 194 7.55 6.30 -7.30
CA LEU A 194 7.58 7.64 -6.74
C LEU A 194 8.43 7.73 -5.46
N LEU A 195 8.34 6.74 -4.59
CA LEU A 195 9.13 6.69 -3.37
C LEU A 195 10.62 6.51 -3.69
N ALA A 196 10.97 5.63 -4.64
CA ALA A 196 12.34 5.45 -5.10
C ALA A 196 12.90 6.75 -5.73
N PHE A 197 12.10 7.45 -6.54
CA PHE A 197 12.45 8.76 -7.08
C PHE A 197 12.68 9.78 -5.96
N GLY A 198 11.80 9.85 -4.96
CA GLY A 198 11.94 10.73 -3.81
C GLY A 198 13.24 10.48 -3.03
N LEU A 199 13.61 9.19 -2.83
CA LEU A 199 14.88 8.81 -2.21
C LEU A 199 16.09 9.24 -3.03
N ALA A 200 16.09 8.93 -4.32
CA ALA A 200 17.18 9.34 -5.22
C ALA A 200 17.35 10.85 -5.22
N ARG A 201 16.26 11.61 -5.30
CA ARG A 201 16.29 13.07 -5.25
C ARG A 201 16.84 13.61 -3.93
N SER A 202 16.47 13.02 -2.80
CA SER A 202 16.95 13.46 -1.49
C SER A 202 18.46 13.28 -1.29
N LEU A 203 19.07 12.32 -1.98
CA LEU A 203 20.51 12.04 -1.92
C LEU A 203 21.34 13.05 -2.73
N ILE A 204 20.74 13.81 -3.64
CA ILE A 204 21.45 14.83 -4.45
C ILE A 204 22.05 15.94 -3.59
N ASP A 205 21.41 16.27 -2.48
CA ASP A 205 21.85 17.32 -1.56
C ASP A 205 23.13 16.96 -0.78
N SER A 206 23.56 15.70 -0.88
CA SER A 206 24.78 15.21 -0.24
C SER A 206 25.84 14.92 -1.31
N ASP A 207 26.93 15.66 -1.30
CA ASP A 207 28.01 15.48 -2.28
C ASP A 207 28.56 14.05 -2.30
N ALA A 208 28.67 13.40 -1.14
CA ALA A 208 29.13 12.02 -1.03
C ALA A 208 28.20 10.99 -1.71
N HIS A 209 26.90 11.31 -1.86
CA HIS A 209 25.89 10.40 -2.39
C HIS A 209 25.35 10.81 -3.77
N ARG A 210 25.78 11.97 -4.27
CA ARG A 210 25.26 12.56 -5.52
C ARG A 210 25.45 11.67 -6.75
N GLU A 211 26.62 11.03 -6.87
CA GLU A 211 26.88 10.13 -8.00
C GLU A 211 25.97 8.90 -7.99
N PHE A 212 25.80 8.27 -6.82
CA PHE A 212 24.84 7.18 -6.65
C PHE A 212 23.41 7.63 -6.97
N ALA A 213 22.99 8.78 -6.46
CA ALA A 213 21.68 9.36 -6.72
C ALA A 213 21.42 9.55 -8.21
N ARG A 214 22.39 10.08 -8.95
CA ARG A 214 22.33 10.24 -10.41
C ARG A 214 22.18 8.90 -11.12
N GLY A 215 22.97 7.89 -10.73
CA GLY A 215 22.84 6.56 -11.29
C GLY A 215 21.43 5.97 -11.09
N GLN A 216 20.84 6.17 -9.92
CA GLN A 216 19.46 5.73 -9.63
C GLN A 216 18.42 6.53 -10.44
N LEU A 217 18.59 7.84 -10.60
CA LEU A 217 17.70 8.65 -11.45
C LEU A 217 17.74 8.21 -12.90
N VAL A 218 18.92 7.85 -13.42
CA VAL A 218 19.04 7.28 -14.79
C VAL A 218 18.24 5.99 -14.90
N ILE A 219 18.38 5.07 -13.94
CA ILE A 219 17.61 3.81 -13.92
C ILE A 219 16.11 4.09 -13.89
N ILE A 220 15.66 5.03 -13.05
CA ILE A 220 14.25 5.42 -12.96
C ILE A 220 13.77 6.05 -14.28
N ALA A 221 14.57 6.91 -14.91
CA ALA A 221 14.23 7.51 -16.19
C ALA A 221 14.11 6.47 -17.32
N GLU A 222 14.97 5.46 -17.36
CA GLU A 222 14.96 4.42 -18.38
C GLU A 222 13.85 3.38 -18.18
N ARG A 223 13.64 2.92 -16.95
CA ARG A 223 12.78 1.78 -16.61
C ARG A 223 11.46 2.15 -15.98
N GLY A 224 11.33 3.36 -15.46
CA GLY A 224 10.12 3.88 -14.86
C GLY A 224 9.02 4.14 -15.87
N SER A 225 7.82 4.30 -15.37
CA SER A 225 6.63 4.68 -16.13
C SER A 225 6.12 6.05 -15.69
N PHE A 226 6.00 6.23 -14.38
CA PHE A 226 5.40 7.43 -13.76
C PHE A 226 6.44 8.48 -13.39
N ALA A 227 7.56 8.05 -12.83
CA ALA A 227 8.64 8.95 -12.42
C ALA A 227 9.73 9.12 -13.49
N ALA A 228 9.63 8.49 -14.66
CA ALA A 228 10.60 8.57 -15.73
C ALA A 228 10.86 10.01 -16.17
N VAL A 229 9.81 10.79 -16.44
CA VAL A 229 9.92 12.20 -16.85
C VAL A 229 10.44 13.09 -15.71
N PRO A 230 9.89 13.04 -14.48
CA PRO A 230 10.48 13.74 -13.34
C PRO A 230 11.96 13.42 -13.09
N ALA A 231 12.37 12.15 -13.25
CA ALA A 231 13.76 11.75 -13.08
C ALA A 231 14.68 12.35 -14.15
N ALA A 232 14.28 12.29 -15.43
CA ALA A 232 15.02 12.93 -16.52
C ALA A 232 15.11 14.46 -16.35
N THR A 233 14.01 15.11 -15.95
CA THR A 233 13.99 16.54 -15.63
C THR A 233 14.97 16.87 -14.50
N THR A 234 14.98 16.06 -13.45
CA THR A 234 15.93 16.27 -12.35
C THR A 234 17.37 16.12 -12.83
N LEU A 235 17.66 15.13 -13.69
CA LEU A 235 18.99 14.93 -14.26
C LEU A 235 19.46 16.14 -15.09
N THR A 236 18.59 16.75 -15.89
CA THR A 236 18.95 17.98 -16.63
C THR A 236 19.27 19.13 -15.70
N MET A 237 18.52 19.31 -14.63
CA MET A 237 18.72 20.39 -13.66
C MET A 237 20.02 20.26 -12.84
N ILE A 238 20.49 19.04 -12.60
CA ILE A 238 21.69 18.78 -11.76
C ILE A 238 22.95 18.49 -12.57
N ALA A 239 22.85 18.43 -13.90
CA ALA A 239 23.98 18.15 -14.78
C ALA A 239 24.99 19.31 -14.74
N VAL A 240 26.25 19.01 -14.40
CA VAL A 240 27.32 19.97 -14.30
C VAL A 240 28.27 19.85 -15.50
N SER A 241 28.66 18.62 -15.84
CA SER A 241 29.57 18.35 -16.95
C SER A 241 28.84 18.20 -18.28
N ASP A 242 29.54 18.42 -19.39
CA ASP A 242 28.98 18.26 -20.73
C ASP A 242 28.55 16.81 -21.02
N ALA A 243 29.28 15.84 -20.45
CA ALA A 243 28.89 14.43 -20.55
C ALA A 243 27.54 14.16 -19.86
N GLU A 244 27.34 14.76 -18.69
CA GLU A 244 26.08 14.64 -17.94
C GLU A 244 24.93 15.31 -18.67
N LYS A 245 25.12 16.47 -19.23
CA LYS A 245 24.13 17.19 -20.05
C LYS A 245 23.74 16.37 -21.27
N THR A 246 24.72 15.82 -21.98
CA THR A 246 24.46 14.96 -23.13
C THR A 246 23.63 13.73 -22.74
N GLN A 247 23.99 13.04 -21.66
CA GLN A 247 23.24 11.89 -21.16
C GLN A 247 21.78 12.26 -20.79
N ALA A 248 21.58 13.37 -20.09
CA ALA A 248 20.26 13.85 -19.71
C ALA A 248 19.41 14.20 -20.95
N GLN A 249 19.98 14.87 -21.95
CA GLN A 249 19.32 15.19 -23.22
C GLN A 249 18.93 13.94 -24.03
N GLU A 250 19.80 12.94 -24.08
CA GLU A 250 19.47 11.65 -24.73
C GLU A 250 18.27 10.97 -24.05
N LEU A 251 18.23 10.98 -22.70
CA LEU A 251 17.10 10.44 -21.95
C LEU A 251 15.81 11.21 -22.24
N VAL A 252 15.84 12.53 -22.23
CA VAL A 252 14.68 13.38 -22.57
C VAL A 252 14.20 13.07 -23.99
N THR A 253 15.11 12.94 -24.96
CA THR A 253 14.76 12.59 -26.35
C THR A 253 14.09 11.21 -26.45
N LYS A 254 14.60 10.20 -25.76
CA LYS A 254 14.00 8.86 -25.68
C LYS A 254 12.59 8.91 -25.05
N LEU A 255 12.43 9.69 -23.97
CA LEU A 255 11.15 9.84 -23.28
C LEU A 255 10.11 10.60 -24.12
N ARG A 256 10.51 11.58 -24.93
CA ARG A 256 9.62 12.25 -25.90
C ARG A 256 9.03 11.27 -26.91
N ALA A 257 9.87 10.37 -27.42
CA ALA A 257 9.41 9.34 -28.34
C ALA A 257 8.44 8.33 -27.67
N LYS A 258 8.71 8.01 -26.38
CA LYS A 258 7.88 7.08 -25.60
C LYS A 258 6.55 7.69 -25.11
N TYR A 259 6.55 8.97 -24.76
CA TYR A 259 5.40 9.69 -24.17
C TYR A 259 5.03 10.95 -24.96
N PRO A 260 4.48 10.85 -26.17
CA PRO A 260 4.18 12.00 -27.03
C PRO A 260 3.14 12.97 -26.41
N SER A 261 2.27 12.48 -25.52
CA SER A 261 1.33 13.32 -24.77
C SER A 261 1.99 14.29 -23.78
N GLN A 262 3.19 14.00 -23.34
CA GLN A 262 3.97 14.84 -22.41
C GLN A 262 5.01 15.70 -23.11
N GLN A 263 4.97 15.77 -24.43
CA GLN A 263 5.97 16.48 -25.24
C GLN A 263 6.08 17.97 -24.87
N ARG A 264 4.96 18.65 -24.56
CA ARG A 264 4.96 20.07 -24.14
C ARG A 264 5.75 20.30 -22.85
N PHE A 265 5.68 19.38 -21.91
CA PHE A 265 6.40 19.47 -20.65
C PHE A 265 7.90 19.27 -20.86
N LEU A 266 8.27 18.35 -21.75
CA LEU A 266 9.67 18.04 -22.09
C LEU A 266 10.34 19.09 -22.99
N SER A 267 9.56 19.85 -23.81
CA SER A 267 10.12 20.91 -24.65
C SER A 267 10.55 22.16 -23.85
N ASN A 268 9.83 22.47 -22.76
CA ASN A 268 10.18 23.62 -21.92
C ASN A 268 11.53 23.46 -21.18
N LEU A 269 12.10 22.26 -21.15
CA LEU A 269 13.40 21.99 -20.53
C LEU A 269 14.59 22.42 -21.42
N GLU A 270 14.42 22.46 -22.74
CA GLU A 270 15.46 22.93 -23.69
C GLU A 270 15.51 24.45 -23.77
N ASP A 271 14.32 25.10 -23.69
CA ASP A 271 14.20 26.54 -23.79
C ASP A 271 14.76 27.30 -22.55
N SER A 272 14.96 26.59 -21.43
CA SER A 272 15.50 27.18 -20.19
C SER A 272 17.03 27.32 -20.18
N GLU A 273 17.73 26.75 -21.18
CA GLU A 273 19.21 26.80 -21.31
C GLU A 273 19.71 27.79 -22.42
N SER A 274 18.81 28.43 -23.13
CA SER A 274 19.14 29.47 -24.14
C SER A 274 18.91 30.88 -23.60
#